data_8a02f3915805e57e9e934b4a7992796d
#
_entry.id   8a02f3915805e57e9e934b4a7992796d
#
_cell.length_a   1.000
_cell.length_b   1.000
_cell.length_c   1.000
_cell.angle_alpha   90.00
_cell.angle_beta   90.00
_cell.angle_gamma   90.00
#
_symmetry.space_group_name_H-M   'P 1'
#
loop_
_entity.id
_entity.type
_entity.pdbx_description
1 polymer ?
#
loop_
_entity_poly.entity_id
_entity_poly.type
_entity_poly.pdbx_seq_one_letter_code
_entity_poly.pdbx_strand_id
1 'polypeptide(L)'
;MSGIIPPLVTPLKDNDTLDVEGLERLIEHLIAGGVHGLFILGTTGEEQSLSYHLRHEMIRETCRINNGRLPVLVCITDTSIVESIRMAEIAADCGASGVVSAPPYYFAPGQPELAEFYEDLVPQLPLPVFLYNMPSHVKVSFAPATVLRIAQNPRVVGFKDSSANAVYFQSVMHVMKCRPDFAMLVGPEEMTAEAVLMGAHGGINGGANMFPRLYVDMYNAAKAGDLETLKRLQPIIMQISTTIYTIGQHGSSYLKGFKCALPILGICDDFVHNAHFK
;
A
#
# COMPACT_ATOMS: atom_id res chain seq x y z
N MET A 1 8.84 7.34 7.97
CA MET A 1 8.52 7.28 6.51
C MET A 1 7.43 8.29 6.19
N SER A 2 7.54 9.03 5.07
CA SER A 2 6.56 10.07 4.69
C SER A 2 6.54 10.24 3.17
N GLY A 3 5.50 10.88 2.63
CA GLY A 3 5.36 11.16 1.20
C GLY A 3 4.39 10.24 0.49
N ILE A 4 4.49 10.16 -0.84
CA ILE A 4 3.70 9.28 -1.69
C ILE A 4 4.46 7.98 -1.92
N ILE A 5 3.82 6.86 -1.57
CA ILE A 5 4.37 5.51 -1.66
C ILE A 5 3.35 4.68 -2.45
N PRO A 6 3.46 4.60 -3.78
CA PRO A 6 2.51 3.85 -4.59
C PRO A 6 2.42 2.38 -4.19
N PRO A 7 1.21 1.82 -4.07
CA PRO A 7 1.02 0.37 -4.06
C PRO A 7 1.16 -0.12 -5.50
N LEU A 8 2.32 -0.71 -5.85
CA LEU A 8 2.60 -1.15 -7.20
C LEU A 8 1.60 -2.22 -7.66
N VAL A 9 1.15 -2.10 -8.90
CA VAL A 9 0.57 -3.25 -9.60
C VAL A 9 1.65 -4.31 -9.78
N THR A 10 1.26 -5.57 -9.88
CA THR A 10 2.17 -6.65 -10.30
C THR A 10 2.02 -6.85 -11.81
N PRO A 11 3.01 -6.44 -12.61
CA PRO A 11 2.99 -6.68 -14.06
C PRO A 11 3.09 -8.19 -14.34
N LEU A 12 2.16 -8.72 -15.14
CA LEU A 12 2.04 -10.15 -15.41
C LEU A 12 1.99 -10.41 -16.91
N LYS A 13 2.62 -11.50 -17.36
CA LYS A 13 2.48 -12.04 -18.73
C LYS A 13 1.36 -13.10 -18.81
N ASP A 14 1.19 -13.84 -17.72
CA ASP A 14 0.12 -14.83 -17.51
C ASP A 14 -0.15 -15.00 -16.00
N ASN A 15 -0.87 -16.06 -15.61
CA ASN A 15 -1.26 -16.28 -14.21
C ASN A 15 -0.09 -16.54 -13.25
N ASP A 16 1.08 -16.93 -13.73
CA ASP A 16 2.22 -17.29 -12.87
C ASP A 16 3.58 -16.85 -13.45
N THR A 17 3.57 -15.87 -14.34
CA THR A 17 4.78 -15.30 -14.94
C THR A 17 4.83 -13.79 -14.77
N LEU A 18 5.86 -13.32 -14.07
CA LEU A 18 6.13 -11.89 -13.88
C LEU A 18 6.60 -11.25 -15.20
N ASP A 19 6.05 -10.09 -15.55
CA ASP A 19 6.60 -9.23 -16.59
C ASP A 19 7.71 -8.36 -15.98
N VAL A 20 8.92 -8.90 -15.93
CA VAL A 20 10.08 -8.22 -15.32
C VAL A 20 10.41 -6.91 -16.05
N GLU A 21 10.29 -6.88 -17.38
CA GLU A 21 10.54 -5.67 -18.17
C GLU A 21 9.47 -4.59 -17.90
N GLY A 22 8.21 -5.01 -17.77
CA GLY A 22 7.12 -4.13 -17.36
C GLY A 22 7.30 -3.60 -15.94
N LEU A 23 7.79 -4.43 -15.03
CA LEU A 23 8.12 -4.02 -13.67
C LEU A 23 9.26 -3.00 -13.65
N GLU A 24 10.29 -3.19 -14.48
CA GLU A 24 11.39 -2.24 -14.60
C GLU A 24 10.89 -0.88 -15.11
N ARG A 25 10.10 -0.87 -16.20
CA ARG A 25 9.50 0.36 -16.71
C ARG A 25 8.62 1.07 -15.68
N LEU A 26 7.83 0.30 -14.91
CA LEU A 26 6.99 0.85 -13.84
C LEU A 26 7.83 1.52 -12.75
N ILE A 27 8.86 0.85 -12.25
CA ILE A 27 9.74 1.39 -11.20
C ILE A 27 10.45 2.65 -11.69
N GLU A 28 10.99 2.67 -12.91
CA GLU A 28 11.62 3.85 -13.49
C GLU A 28 10.63 5.01 -13.65
N HIS A 29 9.41 4.73 -14.10
CA HIS A 29 8.33 5.73 -14.20
C HIS A 29 8.02 6.35 -12.83
N LEU A 30 7.92 5.55 -11.79
CA LEU A 30 7.65 6.00 -10.42
C LEU A 30 8.80 6.85 -9.87
N ILE A 31 10.03 6.42 -10.06
CA ILE A 31 11.22 7.17 -9.64
C ILE A 31 11.32 8.51 -10.36
N ALA A 32 11.11 8.51 -11.68
CA ALA A 32 11.08 9.74 -12.47
C ALA A 32 9.95 10.69 -12.04
N GLY A 33 8.83 10.14 -11.56
CA GLY A 33 7.73 10.89 -10.98
C GLY A 33 8.03 11.50 -9.60
N GLY A 34 9.12 11.07 -8.95
CA GLY A 34 9.57 11.61 -7.66
C GLY A 34 8.85 11.03 -6.45
N VAL A 35 8.34 9.79 -6.53
CA VAL A 35 7.71 9.11 -5.38
C VAL A 35 8.73 8.86 -4.25
N HIS A 36 8.24 8.65 -3.03
CA HIS A 36 9.08 8.61 -1.83
C HIS A 36 9.36 7.18 -1.32
N GLY A 37 8.80 6.19 -1.97
CA GLY A 37 8.98 4.77 -1.67
C GLY A 37 8.14 3.91 -2.60
N LEU A 38 8.31 2.60 -2.50
CA LEU A 38 7.56 1.60 -3.26
C LEU A 38 6.87 0.67 -2.26
N PHE A 39 5.61 0.32 -2.51
CA PHE A 39 4.90 -0.68 -1.72
C PHE A 39 4.40 -1.79 -2.63
N ILE A 40 4.89 -3.01 -2.44
CA ILE A 40 4.57 -4.16 -3.29
C ILE A 40 3.70 -5.19 -2.57
N LEU A 41 3.05 -6.02 -3.34
CA LEU A 41 2.19 -7.11 -2.85
C LEU A 41 1.05 -6.65 -1.95
N GLY A 42 0.58 -5.39 -2.10
CA GLY A 42 -0.66 -4.96 -1.49
C GLY A 42 -1.89 -5.38 -2.33
N THR A 43 -3.07 -4.87 -1.98
CA THR A 43 -4.31 -5.13 -2.71
C THR A 43 -4.19 -4.79 -4.21
N THR A 44 -3.57 -3.65 -4.53
CA THR A 44 -3.31 -3.24 -5.92
C THR A 44 -2.33 -4.18 -6.62
N GLY A 45 -1.44 -4.83 -5.88
CA GLY A 45 -0.49 -5.83 -6.37
C GLY A 45 -1.05 -7.25 -6.46
N GLU A 46 -2.35 -7.45 -6.20
CA GLU A 46 -3.06 -8.72 -6.35
C GLU A 46 -2.51 -9.87 -5.46
N GLU A 47 -1.79 -9.57 -4.36
CA GLU A 47 -1.05 -10.52 -3.53
C GLU A 47 -1.81 -11.83 -3.28
N GLN A 48 -3.07 -11.74 -2.82
CA GLN A 48 -3.86 -12.90 -2.41
C GLN A 48 -4.17 -13.86 -3.55
N SER A 49 -4.01 -13.41 -4.80
CA SER A 49 -4.24 -14.20 -6.01
C SER A 49 -2.97 -14.79 -6.61
N LEU A 50 -1.79 -14.29 -6.20
CA LEU A 50 -0.50 -14.74 -6.72
C LEU A 50 -0.02 -15.99 -6.00
N SER A 51 0.66 -16.88 -6.74
CA SER A 51 1.40 -17.99 -6.13
C SER A 51 2.52 -17.49 -5.21
N TYR A 52 2.93 -18.28 -4.23
CA TYR A 52 4.09 -17.93 -3.38
C TYR A 52 5.36 -17.76 -4.20
N HIS A 53 5.54 -18.57 -5.26
CA HIS A 53 6.65 -18.42 -6.19
C HIS A 53 6.69 -17.00 -6.76
N LEU A 54 5.57 -16.52 -7.30
CA LEU A 54 5.44 -15.22 -7.93
C LEU A 54 5.59 -14.08 -6.92
N ARG A 55 5.05 -14.23 -5.69
CA ARG A 55 5.26 -13.25 -4.61
C ARG A 55 6.75 -13.10 -4.28
N HIS A 56 7.48 -14.21 -4.16
CA HIS A 56 8.91 -14.19 -3.88
C HIS A 56 9.73 -13.59 -5.04
N GLU A 57 9.34 -13.88 -6.29
CA GLU A 57 9.96 -13.29 -7.47
C GLU A 57 9.75 -11.78 -7.51
N MET A 58 8.51 -11.31 -7.26
CA MET A 58 8.18 -9.88 -7.20
C MET A 58 9.02 -9.14 -6.14
N ILE A 59 9.28 -9.75 -4.98
CA ILE A 59 10.15 -9.16 -3.95
C ILE A 59 11.58 -9.02 -4.48
N ARG A 60 12.15 -10.12 -5.00
CA ARG A 60 13.54 -10.13 -5.49
C ARG A 60 13.76 -9.16 -6.63
N GLU A 61 12.89 -9.19 -7.64
CA GLU A 61 13.02 -8.34 -8.82
C GLU A 61 12.78 -6.86 -8.49
N THR A 62 11.81 -6.54 -7.65
CA THR A 62 11.61 -5.14 -7.21
C THR A 62 12.83 -4.60 -6.49
N CYS A 63 13.38 -5.33 -5.53
CA CYS A 63 14.56 -4.89 -4.79
C CYS A 63 15.79 -4.79 -5.70
N ARG A 64 16.00 -5.75 -6.61
CA ARG A 64 17.08 -5.74 -7.60
C ARG A 64 17.00 -4.51 -8.51
N ILE A 65 15.84 -4.28 -9.12
CA ILE A 65 15.61 -3.16 -10.05
C ILE A 65 15.71 -1.82 -9.31
N ASN A 66 15.08 -1.71 -8.15
CA ASN A 66 15.14 -0.49 -7.33
C ASN A 66 16.57 -0.16 -6.90
N ASN A 67 17.42 -1.15 -6.67
CA ASN A 67 18.84 -1.01 -6.32
C ASN A 67 19.09 0.04 -5.20
N GLY A 68 18.26 0.02 -4.16
CA GLY A 68 18.39 0.90 -3.00
C GLY A 68 18.03 2.37 -3.23
N ARG A 69 17.51 2.74 -4.40
CA ARG A 69 17.14 4.15 -4.74
C ARG A 69 16.00 4.68 -3.90
N LEU A 70 15.05 3.83 -3.56
CA LEU A 70 13.88 4.17 -2.73
C LEU A 70 13.67 3.11 -1.65
N PRO A 71 13.07 3.46 -0.50
CA PRO A 71 12.63 2.47 0.47
C PRO A 71 11.53 1.58 -0.16
N VAL A 72 11.64 0.26 0.06
CA VAL A 72 10.66 -0.74 -0.38
C VAL A 72 9.92 -1.30 0.83
N LEU A 73 8.60 -1.24 0.80
CA LEU A 73 7.70 -1.90 1.73
C LEU A 73 7.11 -3.15 1.06
N VAL A 74 7.07 -4.26 1.79
CA VAL A 74 6.54 -5.54 1.28
C VAL A 74 5.32 -5.94 2.10
N CYS A 75 4.16 -6.16 1.46
CA CYS A 75 3.02 -6.77 2.13
C CYS A 75 3.33 -8.24 2.42
N ILE A 76 3.05 -8.64 3.65
CA ILE A 76 3.25 -10.02 4.13
C ILE A 76 1.95 -10.61 4.68
N THR A 77 0.81 -10.04 4.30
CA THR A 77 -0.49 -10.47 4.81
C THR A 77 -0.82 -11.88 4.34
N ASP A 78 -0.98 -12.80 5.28
CA ASP A 78 -1.38 -14.17 4.98
C ASP A 78 -2.30 -14.69 6.11
N THR A 79 -3.02 -15.78 5.85
CA THR A 79 -3.74 -16.54 6.87
C THR A 79 -2.81 -17.48 7.65
N SER A 80 -1.63 -17.76 7.10
CA SER A 80 -0.57 -18.52 7.74
C SER A 80 0.51 -17.59 8.29
N ILE A 81 0.65 -17.55 9.62
CA ILE A 81 1.72 -16.78 10.28
C ILE A 81 3.12 -17.21 9.79
N VAL A 82 3.30 -18.49 9.48
CA VAL A 82 4.57 -19.04 8.98
C VAL A 82 4.93 -18.45 7.60
N GLU A 83 3.94 -18.33 6.71
CA GLU A 83 4.17 -17.73 5.38
C GLU A 83 4.41 -16.23 5.49
N SER A 84 3.74 -15.52 6.39
CA SER A 84 4.03 -14.10 6.68
C SER A 84 5.48 -13.90 7.14
N ILE A 85 5.97 -14.75 8.04
CA ILE A 85 7.35 -14.70 8.52
C ILE A 85 8.34 -15.00 7.39
N ARG A 86 8.08 -16.06 6.59
CA ARG A 86 8.93 -16.43 5.45
C ARG A 86 9.04 -15.33 4.41
N MET A 87 7.92 -14.68 4.09
CA MET A 87 7.93 -13.52 3.18
C MET A 87 8.73 -12.35 3.74
N ALA A 88 8.64 -12.10 5.04
CA ALA A 88 9.42 -11.05 5.71
C ALA A 88 10.93 -11.34 5.70
N GLU A 89 11.33 -12.61 5.88
CA GLU A 89 12.73 -13.05 5.77
C GLU A 89 13.28 -12.81 4.36
N ILE A 90 12.54 -13.22 3.32
CA ILE A 90 12.91 -12.96 1.93
C ILE A 90 13.01 -11.46 1.65
N ALA A 91 12.07 -10.67 2.16
CA ALA A 91 12.10 -9.22 2.01
C ALA A 91 13.36 -8.60 2.67
N ALA A 92 13.73 -9.08 3.85
CA ALA A 92 14.94 -8.64 4.55
C ALA A 92 16.21 -9.01 3.78
N ASP A 93 16.32 -10.25 3.30
CA ASP A 93 17.45 -10.73 2.50
C ASP A 93 17.63 -9.95 1.20
N CYS A 94 16.53 -9.44 0.63
CA CYS A 94 16.54 -8.60 -0.57
C CYS A 94 16.76 -7.10 -0.27
N GLY A 95 16.90 -6.69 1.00
CA GLY A 95 17.15 -5.31 1.38
C GLY A 95 15.91 -4.41 1.41
N ALA A 96 14.71 -4.98 1.61
CA ALA A 96 13.51 -4.19 1.84
C ALA A 96 13.62 -3.38 3.14
N SER A 97 12.93 -2.25 3.20
CA SER A 97 13.01 -1.29 4.32
C SER A 97 12.01 -1.57 5.44
N GLY A 98 10.97 -2.36 5.16
CA GLY A 98 9.93 -2.70 6.11
C GLY A 98 8.88 -3.62 5.52
N VAL A 99 8.02 -4.14 6.37
CA VAL A 99 6.90 -4.98 5.97
C VAL A 99 5.56 -4.34 6.36
N VAL A 100 4.52 -4.72 5.64
CA VAL A 100 3.15 -4.25 5.87
C VAL A 100 2.27 -5.48 6.12
N SER A 101 1.48 -5.47 7.19
CA SER A 101 0.61 -6.58 7.55
C SER A 101 -0.80 -6.10 7.85
N ALA A 102 -1.78 -6.61 7.10
CA ALA A 102 -3.19 -6.54 7.46
C ALA A 102 -3.58 -7.73 8.35
N PRO A 103 -4.72 -7.67 9.05
CA PRO A 103 -5.24 -8.81 9.79
C PRO A 103 -5.42 -10.06 8.92
N PRO A 104 -5.29 -11.28 9.48
CA PRO A 104 -5.66 -12.50 8.78
C PRO A 104 -7.14 -12.42 8.33
N TYR A 105 -7.41 -12.81 7.09
CA TYR A 105 -8.64 -12.39 6.37
C TYR A 105 -9.73 -13.47 6.25
N TYR A 106 -9.46 -14.74 6.52
CA TYR A 106 -10.46 -15.81 6.39
C TYR A 106 -11.44 -15.81 7.56
N PHE A 107 -10.92 -15.89 8.79
CA PHE A 107 -11.67 -15.67 10.02
C PHE A 107 -11.44 -14.25 10.53
N ALA A 108 -12.52 -13.56 10.89
CA ALA A 108 -12.43 -12.23 11.47
C ALA A 108 -12.11 -12.32 12.96
N PRO A 109 -10.88 -11.99 13.42
CA PRO A 109 -10.52 -12.02 14.83
C PRO A 109 -11.22 -10.91 15.61
N GLY A 110 -11.54 -11.18 16.89
CA GLY A 110 -11.89 -10.13 17.84
C GLY A 110 -10.70 -9.22 18.17
N GLN A 111 -10.95 -8.04 18.75
CA GLN A 111 -9.86 -7.09 19.06
C GLN A 111 -8.77 -7.65 19.98
N PRO A 112 -9.11 -8.44 21.03
CA PRO A 112 -8.08 -9.09 21.85
C PRO A 112 -7.22 -10.09 21.06
N GLU A 113 -7.85 -10.96 20.27
CA GLU A 113 -7.17 -11.94 19.41
C GLU A 113 -6.29 -11.27 18.35
N LEU A 114 -6.77 -10.16 17.80
CA LEU A 114 -6.01 -9.36 16.84
C LEU A 114 -4.75 -8.75 17.46
N ALA A 115 -4.86 -8.27 18.70
CA ALA A 115 -3.70 -7.76 19.42
C ALA A 115 -2.69 -8.88 19.73
N GLU A 116 -3.16 -10.02 20.22
CA GLU A 116 -2.35 -11.20 20.51
C GLU A 116 -1.65 -11.73 19.25
N PHE A 117 -2.35 -11.76 18.10
CA PHE A 117 -1.76 -12.15 16.82
C PHE A 117 -0.53 -11.29 16.48
N TYR A 118 -0.62 -9.96 16.64
CA TYR A 118 0.51 -9.08 16.34
C TYR A 118 1.58 -9.11 17.44
N GLU A 119 1.21 -9.34 18.68
CA GLU A 119 2.16 -9.55 19.78
C GLU A 119 3.02 -10.81 19.55
N ASP A 120 2.45 -11.84 18.92
CA ASP A 120 3.16 -13.05 18.52
C ASP A 120 3.97 -12.86 17.22
N LEU A 121 3.40 -12.20 16.23
CA LEU A 121 4.01 -12.05 14.90
C LEU A 121 5.21 -11.09 14.92
N VAL A 122 5.03 -9.88 15.47
CA VAL A 122 6.01 -8.78 15.36
C VAL A 122 7.40 -9.14 15.92
N PRO A 123 7.55 -9.85 17.05
CA PRO A 123 8.88 -10.24 17.53
C PRO A 123 9.64 -11.18 16.61
N GLN A 124 8.96 -11.93 15.75
CA GLN A 124 9.55 -12.90 14.83
C GLN A 124 9.96 -12.29 13.48
N LEU A 125 9.55 -11.04 13.19
CA LEU A 125 9.84 -10.41 11.91
C LEU A 125 11.24 -9.78 11.91
N PRO A 126 12.04 -9.90 10.84
CA PRO A 126 13.37 -9.26 10.75
C PRO A 126 13.32 -7.76 10.49
N LEU A 127 12.20 -7.23 9.98
CA LEU A 127 12.01 -5.84 9.55
C LEU A 127 10.98 -5.10 10.39
N PRO A 128 11.02 -3.75 10.43
CA PRO A 128 9.96 -2.94 11.03
C PRO A 128 8.62 -3.13 10.29
N VAL A 129 7.53 -2.98 11.04
CA VAL A 129 6.17 -3.33 10.61
C VAL A 129 5.28 -2.12 10.52
N PHE A 130 4.54 -2.02 9.42
CA PHE A 130 3.36 -1.16 9.28
C PHE A 130 2.10 -2.00 9.42
N LEU A 131 1.20 -1.61 10.30
CA LEU A 131 -0.14 -2.18 10.35
C LEU A 131 -0.97 -1.68 9.18
N TYR A 132 -1.80 -2.54 8.60
CA TYR A 132 -2.64 -2.19 7.46
C TYR A 132 -4.12 -2.43 7.75
N ASN A 133 -4.89 -1.38 7.80
CA ASN A 133 -6.35 -1.44 7.97
C ASN A 133 -7.05 -1.42 6.62
N MET A 134 -7.65 -2.56 6.24
CA MET A 134 -8.39 -2.72 4.99
C MET A 134 -9.68 -3.51 5.24
N PRO A 135 -10.64 -2.96 6.00
CA PRO A 135 -11.78 -3.71 6.51
C PRO A 135 -12.70 -4.29 5.41
N SER A 136 -12.77 -3.66 4.25
CA SER A 136 -13.53 -4.18 3.10
C SER A 136 -13.01 -5.52 2.57
N HIS A 137 -11.76 -5.87 2.81
CA HIS A 137 -11.12 -7.10 2.35
C HIS A 137 -10.90 -8.09 3.50
N VAL A 138 -10.40 -7.62 4.63
CA VAL A 138 -10.05 -8.50 5.76
C VAL A 138 -11.17 -8.63 6.81
N LYS A 139 -12.34 -8.01 6.59
CA LYS A 139 -13.56 -8.12 7.41
C LYS A 139 -13.45 -7.59 8.85
N VAL A 140 -12.31 -7.06 9.26
CA VAL A 140 -12.08 -6.49 10.57
C VAL A 140 -11.35 -5.16 10.46
N SER A 141 -11.71 -4.22 11.33
CA SER A 141 -10.99 -2.95 11.50
C SER A 141 -10.25 -2.98 12.82
N PHE A 142 -9.05 -2.41 12.87
CA PHE A 142 -8.38 -2.18 14.14
C PHE A 142 -9.14 -1.13 14.95
N ALA A 143 -9.51 -1.41 16.19
CA ALA A 143 -9.92 -0.34 17.09
C ALA A 143 -8.72 0.58 17.40
N PRO A 144 -8.89 1.91 17.58
CA PRO A 144 -7.78 2.80 17.94
C PRO A 144 -6.97 2.33 19.16
N ALA A 145 -7.65 1.79 20.18
CA ALA A 145 -7.01 1.22 21.37
C ALA A 145 -6.16 -0.03 21.04
N THR A 146 -6.59 -0.84 20.08
CA THR A 146 -5.84 -2.01 19.61
C THR A 146 -4.57 -1.58 18.87
N VAL A 147 -4.64 -0.56 18.01
CA VAL A 147 -3.45 0.02 17.37
C VAL A 147 -2.47 0.51 18.41
N LEU A 148 -2.94 1.27 19.41
CA LEU A 148 -2.11 1.78 20.48
C LEU A 148 -1.45 0.65 21.30
N ARG A 149 -2.17 -0.43 21.58
CA ARG A 149 -1.63 -1.62 22.29
C ARG A 149 -0.52 -2.29 21.49
N ILE A 150 -0.75 -2.59 20.23
CA ILE A 150 0.23 -3.24 19.34
C ILE A 150 1.46 -2.34 19.13
N ALA A 151 1.25 -1.04 19.01
CA ALA A 151 2.30 -0.04 18.81
C ALA A 151 3.16 0.21 20.08
N GLN A 152 2.89 -0.45 21.23
CA GLN A 152 3.85 -0.49 22.33
C GLN A 152 5.15 -1.20 21.94
N ASN A 153 5.11 -2.10 20.98
CA ASN A 153 6.30 -2.66 20.38
C ASN A 153 6.96 -1.62 19.44
N PRO A 154 8.21 -1.20 19.69
CA PRO A 154 8.88 -0.16 18.90
C PRO A 154 9.14 -0.57 17.46
N ARG A 155 9.07 -1.86 17.13
CA ARG A 155 9.18 -2.36 15.75
C ARG A 155 7.94 -2.08 14.91
N VAL A 156 6.80 -1.75 15.53
CA VAL A 156 5.59 -1.27 14.87
C VAL A 156 5.74 0.23 14.64
N VAL A 157 6.04 0.62 13.41
CA VAL A 157 6.52 1.96 13.07
C VAL A 157 5.51 2.80 12.28
N GLY A 158 4.34 2.23 11.95
CA GLY A 158 3.34 2.99 11.22
C GLY A 158 2.04 2.24 11.01
N PHE A 159 1.10 2.97 10.43
CA PHE A 159 -0.25 2.52 10.14
C PHE A 159 -0.68 3.03 8.77
N LYS A 160 -1.18 2.13 7.93
CA LYS A 160 -1.85 2.46 6.67
C LYS A 160 -3.35 2.24 6.84
N ASP A 161 -4.16 3.24 6.55
CA ASP A 161 -5.62 3.11 6.57
C ASP A 161 -6.24 3.20 5.16
N SER A 162 -7.00 2.18 4.80
CA SER A 162 -7.80 2.12 3.56
C SER A 162 -9.30 1.95 3.85
N SER A 163 -9.77 2.36 5.03
CA SER A 163 -11.18 2.28 5.40
C SER A 163 -12.07 3.31 4.69
N ALA A 164 -11.47 4.35 4.11
CA ALA A 164 -12.16 5.53 3.58
C ALA A 164 -13.02 6.26 4.64
N ASN A 165 -12.69 6.14 5.92
CA ASN A 165 -13.38 6.77 7.02
C ASN A 165 -12.48 7.80 7.72
N ALA A 166 -12.68 9.09 7.37
CA ALA A 166 -11.87 10.19 7.91
C ALA A 166 -11.96 10.30 9.44
N VAL A 167 -13.14 10.06 10.03
CA VAL A 167 -13.34 10.12 11.49
C VAL A 167 -12.53 9.02 12.17
N TYR A 168 -12.57 7.81 11.61
CA TYR A 168 -11.78 6.70 12.12
C TYR A 168 -10.28 6.98 12.01
N PHE A 169 -9.80 7.43 10.85
CA PHE A 169 -8.39 7.76 10.64
C PHE A 169 -7.89 8.82 11.64
N GLN A 170 -8.65 9.88 11.83
CA GLN A 170 -8.32 10.92 12.82
C GLN A 170 -8.36 10.41 14.26
N SER A 171 -9.25 9.45 14.57
CA SER A 171 -9.30 8.82 15.89
C SER A 171 -8.03 8.01 16.18
N VAL A 172 -7.51 7.29 15.17
CA VAL A 172 -6.22 6.60 15.28
C VAL A 172 -5.08 7.60 15.42
N MET A 173 -5.03 8.65 14.58
CA MET A 173 -4.04 9.71 14.71
C MET A 173 -4.05 10.35 16.11
N HIS A 174 -5.24 10.53 16.67
CA HIS A 174 -5.37 11.15 18.01
C HIS A 174 -4.74 10.30 19.11
N VAL A 175 -5.02 8.99 19.14
CA VAL A 175 -4.43 8.10 20.16
C VAL A 175 -2.94 7.88 19.95
N MET A 176 -2.44 8.00 18.70
CA MET A 176 -1.03 7.84 18.36
C MET A 176 -0.18 9.10 18.56
N LYS A 177 -0.74 10.21 19.05
CA LYS A 177 0.03 11.43 19.38
C LYS A 177 1.16 11.20 20.39
N CYS A 178 1.07 10.16 21.20
CA CYS A 178 2.13 9.76 22.13
C CYS A 178 3.35 9.14 21.42
N ARG A 179 3.25 8.79 20.13
CA ARG A 179 4.29 8.20 19.29
C ARG A 179 4.53 9.09 18.04
N PRO A 180 5.23 10.22 18.17
CA PRO A 180 5.48 11.15 17.05
C PRO A 180 6.35 10.55 15.93
N ASP A 181 7.05 9.45 16.23
CA ASP A 181 7.82 8.64 15.28
C ASP A 181 6.95 7.69 14.43
N PHE A 182 5.68 7.50 14.82
CA PHE A 182 4.76 6.54 14.18
C PHE A 182 4.15 7.13 12.91
N ALA A 183 4.42 6.52 11.76
CA ALA A 183 3.96 7.04 10.48
C ALA A 183 2.47 6.72 10.23
N MET A 184 1.68 7.75 9.99
CA MET A 184 0.27 7.63 9.61
C MET A 184 0.11 7.88 8.13
N LEU A 185 -0.32 6.87 7.36
CA LEU A 185 -0.45 6.89 5.91
C LEU A 185 -1.89 6.56 5.49
N VAL A 186 -2.42 7.32 4.55
CA VAL A 186 -3.79 7.14 4.04
C VAL A 186 -3.79 6.41 2.69
N GLY A 187 -4.68 5.43 2.53
CA GLY A 187 -4.83 4.66 1.30
C GLY A 187 -5.68 5.38 0.25
N PRO A 188 -6.93 5.78 0.58
CA PRO A 188 -7.78 6.52 -0.35
C PRO A 188 -7.12 7.84 -0.77
N GLU A 189 -6.86 7.95 -2.06
CA GLU A 189 -6.12 9.08 -2.62
C GLU A 189 -6.91 10.38 -2.58
N GLU A 190 -8.22 10.28 -2.61
CA GLU A 190 -9.16 11.40 -2.49
C GLU A 190 -9.03 12.13 -1.16
N MET A 191 -8.59 11.42 -0.11
CA MET A 191 -8.43 11.94 1.25
C MET A 191 -6.99 12.39 1.55
N THR A 192 -6.02 12.16 0.66
CA THR A 192 -4.59 12.36 0.98
C THR A 192 -4.27 13.81 1.30
N ALA A 193 -4.80 14.76 0.52
CA ALA A 193 -4.53 16.18 0.75
C ALA A 193 -5.01 16.65 2.13
N GLU A 194 -6.24 16.35 2.49
CA GLU A 194 -6.81 16.73 3.80
C GLU A 194 -6.12 16.01 4.96
N ALA A 195 -5.80 14.72 4.79
CA ALA A 195 -5.10 13.96 5.82
C ALA A 195 -3.71 14.55 6.11
N VAL A 196 -2.96 14.94 5.07
CA VAL A 196 -1.63 15.57 5.21
C VAL A 196 -1.73 16.94 5.85
N LEU A 197 -2.73 17.76 5.47
CA LEU A 197 -3.01 19.04 6.13
C LEU A 197 -3.31 18.87 7.63
N MET A 198 -3.92 17.77 8.03
CA MET A 198 -4.22 17.43 9.43
C MET A 198 -3.06 16.69 10.14
N GLY A 199 -1.91 16.52 9.50
CA GLY A 199 -0.70 15.98 10.13
C GLY A 199 -0.39 14.52 9.79
N ALA A 200 -1.07 13.90 8.82
CA ALA A 200 -0.66 12.59 8.30
C ALA A 200 0.69 12.69 7.56
N HIS A 201 1.40 11.60 7.52
CA HIS A 201 2.76 11.53 6.96
C HIS A 201 2.76 11.40 5.43
N GLY A 202 1.64 11.00 4.81
CA GLY A 202 1.53 10.85 3.36
C GLY A 202 0.45 9.87 2.93
N GLY A 203 0.57 9.38 1.69
CA GLY A 203 -0.40 8.48 1.08
C GLY A 203 0.23 7.25 0.43
N ILE A 204 -0.53 6.15 0.47
CA ILE A 204 -0.26 4.94 -0.29
C ILE A 204 -1.32 4.86 -1.39
N ASN A 205 -1.12 5.67 -2.43
CA ASN A 205 -2.11 6.03 -3.42
C ASN A 205 -1.91 5.26 -4.73
N GLY A 206 -2.95 4.56 -5.15
CA GLY A 206 -2.91 3.70 -6.34
C GLY A 206 -2.69 4.47 -7.63
N GLY A 207 -3.36 5.59 -7.82
CA GLY A 207 -3.26 6.42 -9.02
C GLY A 207 -1.85 6.90 -9.35
N ALA A 208 -0.97 6.89 -8.36
CA ALA A 208 0.44 7.20 -8.60
C ALA A 208 1.16 6.17 -9.49
N ASN A 209 0.62 4.95 -9.69
CA ASN A 209 1.12 4.03 -10.72
C ASN A 209 1.00 4.62 -12.14
N MET A 210 -0.03 5.42 -12.39
CA MET A 210 -0.30 6.06 -13.68
C MET A 210 0.31 7.46 -13.74
N PHE A 211 0.11 8.27 -12.70
CA PHE A 211 0.43 9.70 -12.70
C PHE A 211 1.23 10.10 -11.43
N PRO A 212 2.45 9.57 -11.23
CA PRO A 212 3.17 9.75 -9.97
C PRO A 212 3.40 11.23 -9.61
N ARG A 213 3.75 12.07 -10.60
CA ARG A 213 3.99 13.51 -10.39
C ARG A 213 2.76 14.24 -9.83
N LEU A 214 1.56 13.89 -10.29
CA LEU A 214 0.32 14.49 -9.81
C LEU A 214 0.15 14.31 -8.28
N TYR A 215 0.38 13.09 -7.80
CA TYR A 215 0.24 12.77 -6.37
C TYR A 215 1.38 13.35 -5.53
N VAL A 216 2.59 13.38 -6.08
CA VAL A 216 3.74 14.05 -5.43
C VAL A 216 3.50 15.55 -5.30
N ASP A 217 3.02 16.20 -6.34
CA ASP A 217 2.71 17.64 -6.30
C ASP A 217 1.57 17.94 -5.33
N MET A 218 0.53 17.09 -5.29
CA MET A 218 -0.54 17.21 -4.29
C MET A 218 0.00 17.07 -2.85
N TYR A 219 0.84 16.08 -2.60
CA TYR A 219 1.46 15.88 -1.28
C TYR A 219 2.29 17.11 -0.88
N ASN A 220 3.13 17.61 -1.79
CA ASN A 220 3.97 18.77 -1.54
C ASN A 220 3.14 20.03 -1.27
N ALA A 221 2.07 20.25 -2.02
CA ALA A 221 1.13 21.35 -1.80
C ALA A 221 0.43 21.24 -0.44
N ALA A 222 -0.04 20.04 -0.07
CA ALA A 222 -0.66 19.81 1.23
C ALA A 222 0.32 20.05 2.38
N LYS A 223 1.56 19.57 2.26
CA LYS A 223 2.60 19.78 3.25
C LYS A 223 2.99 21.26 3.42
N ALA A 224 2.94 22.02 2.33
CA ALA A 224 3.20 23.46 2.34
C ALA A 224 1.98 24.31 2.74
N GLY A 225 0.78 23.72 2.87
CA GLY A 225 -0.46 24.45 3.10
C GLY A 225 -0.93 25.29 1.89
N ASP A 226 -0.49 24.93 0.68
CA ASP A 226 -0.87 25.61 -0.57
C ASP A 226 -2.27 25.15 -1.03
N LEU A 227 -3.27 25.80 -0.47
CA LEU A 227 -4.68 25.50 -0.75
C LEU A 227 -5.08 25.81 -2.20
N GLU A 228 -4.45 26.77 -2.86
CA GLU A 228 -4.79 27.11 -4.26
C GLU A 228 -4.32 25.99 -5.20
N THR A 229 -3.14 25.45 -5.00
CA THR A 229 -2.68 24.26 -5.75
C THR A 229 -3.56 23.05 -5.44
N LEU A 230 -3.94 22.81 -4.18
CA LEU A 230 -4.81 21.69 -3.81
C LEU A 230 -6.19 21.79 -4.48
N LYS A 231 -6.83 22.97 -4.49
CA LYS A 231 -8.11 23.18 -5.19
C LYS A 231 -8.04 22.88 -6.68
N ARG A 232 -6.87 23.04 -7.30
CA ARG A 232 -6.64 22.73 -8.72
C ARG A 232 -6.38 21.24 -8.95
N LEU A 233 -5.64 20.55 -8.07
CA LEU A 233 -5.24 19.16 -8.25
C LEU A 233 -6.30 18.15 -7.79
N GLN A 234 -7.02 18.43 -6.71
CA GLN A 234 -8.04 17.54 -6.14
C GLN A 234 -9.14 17.13 -7.14
N PRO A 235 -9.70 18.03 -7.97
CA PRO A 235 -10.67 17.62 -8.99
C PRO A 235 -10.11 16.65 -10.02
N ILE A 236 -8.82 16.71 -10.36
CA ILE A 236 -8.17 15.78 -11.30
C ILE A 236 -8.11 14.39 -10.65
N ILE A 237 -7.74 14.30 -9.37
CA ILE A 237 -7.73 13.03 -8.63
C ILE A 237 -9.15 12.45 -8.54
N MET A 238 -10.14 13.28 -8.23
CA MET A 238 -11.54 12.86 -8.22
C MET A 238 -12.01 12.37 -9.59
N GLN A 239 -11.56 12.99 -10.68
CA GLN A 239 -11.87 12.52 -12.03
C GLN A 239 -11.26 11.14 -12.31
N ILE A 240 -10.01 10.89 -11.90
CA ILE A 240 -9.36 9.58 -12.01
C ILE A 240 -10.18 8.53 -11.28
N SER A 241 -10.50 8.76 -10.01
CA SER A 241 -11.18 7.78 -9.17
C SER A 241 -12.63 7.50 -9.62
N THR A 242 -13.34 8.52 -10.11
CA THR A 242 -14.73 8.37 -10.55
C THR A 242 -14.88 7.89 -12.01
N THR A 243 -13.80 7.87 -12.80
CA THR A 243 -13.82 7.37 -14.17
C THR A 243 -13.05 6.07 -14.31
N ILE A 244 -11.73 6.07 -14.06
CA ILE A 244 -10.87 4.92 -14.30
C ILE A 244 -11.20 3.75 -13.36
N TYR A 245 -11.48 4.02 -12.07
CA TYR A 245 -11.73 2.96 -11.08
C TYR A 245 -13.16 2.38 -11.15
N THR A 246 -14.03 2.98 -11.94
CA THR A 246 -15.44 2.61 -12.07
C THR A 246 -15.82 2.05 -13.44
N ILE A 247 -14.84 1.82 -14.33
CA ILE A 247 -15.09 1.32 -15.70
C ILE A 247 -15.78 -0.05 -15.72
N GLY A 248 -15.47 -0.92 -14.76
CA GLY A 248 -16.05 -2.25 -14.64
C GLY A 248 -17.41 -2.24 -13.92
N GLN A 249 -18.03 -3.43 -13.85
CA GLN A 249 -19.34 -3.63 -13.21
C GLN A 249 -19.24 -4.22 -11.79
N HIS A 250 -18.03 -4.60 -11.33
CA HIS A 250 -17.81 -5.36 -10.10
C HIS A 250 -16.65 -4.80 -9.28
N GLY A 251 -16.40 -5.36 -8.09
CA GLY A 251 -15.34 -4.92 -7.19
C GLY A 251 -13.92 -4.97 -7.77
N SER A 252 -13.69 -5.71 -8.86
CA SER A 252 -12.42 -5.72 -9.59
C SER A 252 -12.21 -4.51 -10.52
N SER A 253 -13.20 -3.62 -10.66
CA SER A 253 -13.15 -2.46 -11.55
C SER A 253 -11.90 -1.60 -11.31
N TYR A 254 -11.55 -1.40 -10.05
CA TYR A 254 -10.35 -0.68 -9.65
C TYR A 254 -9.07 -1.26 -10.28
N LEU A 255 -8.84 -2.58 -10.14
CA LEU A 255 -7.66 -3.25 -10.72
C LEU A 255 -7.69 -3.24 -12.25
N LYS A 256 -8.86 -3.50 -12.84
CA LYS A 256 -9.03 -3.46 -14.30
C LYS A 256 -8.74 -2.08 -14.87
N GLY A 257 -9.20 -1.02 -14.20
CA GLY A 257 -8.93 0.36 -14.60
C GLY A 257 -7.44 0.65 -14.68
N PHE A 258 -6.67 0.26 -13.68
CA PHE A 258 -5.20 0.38 -13.71
C PHE A 258 -4.58 -0.43 -14.85
N LYS A 259 -4.87 -1.71 -14.89
CA LYS A 259 -4.28 -2.63 -15.87
C LYS A 259 -4.62 -2.24 -17.31
N CYS A 260 -5.78 -1.62 -17.56
CA CYS A 260 -6.11 -1.05 -18.87
C CYS A 260 -5.37 0.28 -19.18
N ALA A 261 -5.09 1.09 -18.17
CA ALA A 261 -4.43 2.38 -18.37
C ALA A 261 -2.91 2.26 -18.59
N LEU A 262 -2.24 1.32 -17.92
CA LEU A 262 -0.79 1.18 -17.95
C LEU A 262 -0.22 0.83 -19.34
N PRO A 263 -0.82 -0.03 -20.17
CA PRO A 263 -0.39 -0.26 -21.55
C PRO A 263 -0.47 1.00 -22.44
N ILE A 264 -1.51 1.82 -22.23
CA ILE A 264 -1.68 3.10 -22.95
C ILE A 264 -0.52 4.05 -22.63
N LEU A 265 0.00 3.97 -21.40
CA LEU A 265 1.17 4.72 -20.95
C LEU A 265 2.51 4.05 -21.33
N GLY A 266 2.48 2.89 -21.98
CA GLY A 266 3.67 2.15 -22.39
C GLY A 266 4.44 1.49 -21.24
N ILE A 267 3.77 1.24 -20.10
CA ILE A 267 4.41 0.75 -18.87
C ILE A 267 4.46 -0.77 -18.84
N CYS A 268 3.32 -1.46 -18.86
CA CYS A 268 3.24 -2.92 -18.85
C CYS A 268 1.95 -3.39 -19.53
N ASP A 269 1.80 -4.69 -19.75
CA ASP A 269 0.58 -5.28 -20.31
C ASP A 269 -0.61 -5.21 -19.35
N ASP A 270 -1.81 -5.43 -19.89
CA ASP A 270 -3.09 -5.32 -19.18
C ASP A 270 -3.54 -6.60 -18.46
N PHE A 271 -2.67 -7.61 -18.40
CA PHE A 271 -3.02 -8.90 -17.81
C PHE A 271 -3.41 -8.75 -16.33
N VAL A 272 -4.64 -9.14 -16.02
CA VAL A 272 -5.18 -9.24 -14.65
C VAL A 272 -5.26 -10.70 -14.28
N HIS A 273 -4.85 -11.06 -13.06
CA HIS A 273 -4.91 -12.44 -12.60
C HIS A 273 -6.36 -13.00 -12.69
N ASN A 274 -6.50 -14.26 -13.09
CA ASN A 274 -7.81 -14.88 -13.37
C ASN A 274 -8.79 -14.85 -12.18
N ALA A 275 -8.29 -14.76 -10.94
CA ALA A 275 -9.14 -14.61 -9.76
C ALA A 275 -9.99 -13.33 -9.77
N HIS A 276 -9.62 -12.33 -10.58
CA HIS A 276 -10.34 -11.05 -10.68
C HIS A 276 -11.26 -10.95 -11.90
N PHE A 277 -11.43 -12.04 -12.64
CA PHE A 277 -12.30 -12.18 -13.81
C PHE A 277 -12.06 -11.14 -14.93
N LYS A 278 -11.90 -11.64 -16.13
CA LYS A 278 -11.75 -10.84 -17.36
C LYS A 278 -12.98 -9.97 -17.65
#